data_d05b9ee2ff54794797c5a4ac2e2141b1
#
_entry.id   d05b9ee2ff54794797c5a4ac2e2141b1
#
_cell.length_a   1.000
_cell.length_b   1.000
_cell.length_c   1.000
_cell.angle_alpha   90.00
_cell.angle_beta   90.00
_cell.angle_gamma   90.00
#
_symmetry.space_group_name_H-M   'P 1'
#
loop_
_entity.id
_entity.type
_entity.pdbx_description
1 polymer ?
#
loop_
_entity_poly.entity_id
_entity_poly.type
_entity_poly.pdbx_seq_one_letter_code
_entity_poly.pdbx_strand_id
1 'polypeptide(L)'
;MDLARYTKLFLSDSRDHLQRCNELLLEWERNPGAAAPVAELFRAFHSIKGSASALSLAPIAELSHAGEQMLAAIRDGALSGTPEVLDVLFRAVDGLTDGVEAVAKREAPEVNRALLDQLHELAPIPLERTGELPLPERRLQERPRVSGPVAQPAGRQVRVELERLDALMNDVGELVVARNRLAAIADREIGSELERVSGRISGLVSGLQTGVLRARMAPVGEVFDRFPRPVRDLARSLGKEIRLELLGGEIELDRSVLDGLTDPLMHLIRNAADHGLETPAERVAAGKGREGTIRLRAERARDGVIVTLADDGRGIDRAGVHRRAIERGLYDAEAPMPDATGLLRLLSHPGFTTRQEVTTVSGRGVGIDAVLTRIRAQGGRMELKTALGRGTTFLLHLPVTRAIVRALVVGVAEQRYAIPFGLLAEAAVHNAAEPEVTLRGEPLLTVDLRTLLGAAGDARGRRPAVVLDIGGRRTALTVDALLGQQDVVVECFAAPIGLPPWVGGATILPDGAPALILDPAGLF
;
A
#
# COMPACT_ATOMS: atom_id res chain seq x y z
N MET A 1 11.27 -19.82 -34.25
CA MET A 1 10.23 -19.01 -33.58
C MET A 1 10.75 -18.60 -32.21
N ASP A 2 10.66 -17.35 -31.88
CA ASP A 2 11.18 -16.84 -30.60
C ASP A 2 10.18 -17.15 -29.46
N LEU A 3 10.29 -18.38 -28.92
CA LEU A 3 9.37 -18.90 -27.88
C LEU A 3 9.32 -17.97 -26.67
N ALA A 4 10.42 -17.32 -26.31
CA ALA A 4 10.50 -16.39 -25.19
C ALA A 4 9.62 -15.15 -25.41
N ARG A 5 9.52 -14.66 -26.63
CA ARG A 5 8.66 -13.52 -26.98
C ARG A 5 7.18 -13.88 -26.90
N TYR A 6 6.81 -15.07 -27.36
CA TYR A 6 5.42 -15.54 -27.27
C TYR A 6 5.00 -15.84 -25.84
N THR A 7 5.89 -16.38 -25.02
CA THR A 7 5.62 -16.57 -23.59
C THR A 7 5.39 -15.24 -22.85
N LYS A 8 6.23 -14.21 -23.14
CA LYS A 8 6.02 -12.86 -22.55
C LYS A 8 4.64 -12.27 -22.93
N LEU A 9 4.24 -12.41 -24.20
CA LEU A 9 2.93 -11.93 -24.66
C LEU A 9 1.80 -12.69 -23.97
N PHE A 10 1.89 -14.01 -23.90
CA PHE A 10 0.94 -14.86 -23.18
C PHE A 10 0.76 -14.43 -21.72
N LEU A 11 1.86 -14.22 -21.00
CA LEU A 11 1.83 -13.81 -19.60
C LEU A 11 1.14 -12.44 -19.42
N SER A 12 1.43 -11.47 -20.28
CA SER A 12 0.80 -10.16 -20.24
C SER A 12 -0.68 -10.23 -20.52
N ASP A 13 -1.07 -10.85 -21.65
CA ASP A 13 -2.46 -10.90 -22.08
C ASP A 13 -3.33 -11.74 -21.13
N SER A 14 -2.76 -12.84 -20.60
CA SER A 14 -3.49 -13.69 -19.64
C SER A 14 -3.73 -12.97 -18.33
N ARG A 15 -2.77 -12.19 -17.81
CA ARG A 15 -2.96 -11.37 -16.60
C ARG A 15 -4.05 -10.34 -16.77
N ASP A 16 -4.04 -9.61 -17.90
CA ASP A 16 -5.07 -8.61 -18.22
C ASP A 16 -6.47 -9.28 -18.30
N HIS A 17 -6.57 -10.45 -18.94
CA HIS A 17 -7.82 -11.20 -19.00
C HIS A 17 -8.30 -11.72 -17.64
N LEU A 18 -7.39 -12.25 -16.80
CA LEU A 18 -7.73 -12.78 -15.48
C LEU A 18 -8.15 -11.66 -14.51
N GLN A 19 -7.51 -10.50 -14.57
CA GLN A 19 -7.95 -9.33 -13.81
C GLN A 19 -9.36 -8.93 -14.22
N ARG A 20 -9.63 -8.85 -15.53
CA ARG A 20 -10.95 -8.51 -16.06
C ARG A 20 -12.00 -9.57 -15.68
N CYS A 21 -11.65 -10.86 -15.64
CA CYS A 21 -12.54 -11.92 -15.17
C CYS A 21 -12.97 -11.70 -13.70
N ASN A 22 -12.06 -11.32 -12.83
CA ASN A 22 -12.40 -11.03 -11.44
C ASN A 22 -13.39 -9.87 -11.30
N GLU A 23 -13.18 -8.77 -12.04
CA GLU A 23 -14.10 -7.62 -12.07
C GLU A 23 -15.50 -8.03 -12.56
N LEU A 24 -15.57 -8.78 -13.66
CA LEU A 24 -16.81 -9.22 -14.27
C LEU A 24 -17.58 -10.21 -13.37
N LEU A 25 -16.90 -11.12 -12.67
CA LEU A 25 -17.52 -12.03 -11.71
C LEU A 25 -18.13 -11.25 -10.53
N LEU A 26 -17.45 -10.22 -10.02
CA LEU A 26 -17.97 -9.36 -8.97
C LEU A 26 -19.15 -8.49 -9.45
N GLU A 27 -19.11 -8.01 -10.69
CA GLU A 27 -20.23 -7.28 -11.32
C GLU A 27 -21.44 -8.19 -11.47
N TRP A 28 -21.23 -9.41 -11.97
CA TRP A 28 -22.28 -10.38 -12.17
C TRP A 28 -22.90 -10.87 -10.85
N GLU A 29 -22.11 -11.01 -9.80
CA GLU A 29 -22.60 -11.33 -8.46
C GLU A 29 -23.57 -10.26 -7.91
N ARG A 30 -23.25 -8.98 -8.15
CA ARG A 30 -24.12 -7.85 -7.76
C ARG A 30 -25.40 -7.80 -8.57
N ASN A 31 -25.38 -8.27 -9.81
CA ASN A 31 -26.50 -8.29 -10.72
C ASN A 31 -26.58 -9.60 -11.51
N PRO A 32 -27.08 -10.70 -10.90
CA PRO A 32 -27.10 -12.04 -11.52
C PRO A 32 -27.91 -12.14 -12.82
N GLY A 33 -28.77 -11.15 -13.10
CA GLY A 33 -29.56 -11.07 -14.34
C GLY A 33 -28.83 -10.44 -15.53
N ALA A 34 -27.64 -9.89 -15.35
CA ALA A 34 -26.91 -9.20 -16.41
C ALA A 34 -26.22 -10.22 -17.34
N ALA A 35 -26.60 -10.22 -18.63
CA ALA A 35 -26.00 -11.12 -19.63
C ALA A 35 -24.61 -10.63 -20.12
N ALA A 36 -24.33 -9.34 -20.03
CA ALA A 36 -23.10 -8.74 -20.55
C ALA A 36 -21.83 -9.28 -19.85
N PRO A 37 -21.74 -9.38 -18.51
CA PRO A 37 -20.57 -9.92 -17.83
C PRO A 37 -20.29 -11.38 -18.23
N VAL A 38 -21.31 -12.23 -18.38
CA VAL A 38 -21.15 -13.63 -18.76
C VAL A 38 -20.56 -13.77 -20.16
N ALA A 39 -21.00 -12.93 -21.10
CA ALA A 39 -20.48 -12.95 -22.47
C ALA A 39 -19.02 -12.46 -22.56
N GLU A 40 -18.61 -11.53 -21.71
CA GLU A 40 -17.22 -11.08 -21.63
C GLU A 40 -16.33 -12.10 -20.94
N LEU A 41 -16.80 -12.72 -19.85
CA LEU A 41 -16.12 -13.84 -19.17
C LEU A 41 -15.84 -14.99 -20.13
N PHE A 42 -16.86 -15.40 -20.91
CA PHE A 42 -16.71 -16.44 -21.93
C PHE A 42 -15.59 -16.11 -22.92
N ARG A 43 -15.53 -14.87 -23.43
CA ARG A 43 -14.48 -14.43 -24.35
C ARG A 43 -13.09 -14.45 -23.72
N ALA A 44 -12.97 -14.04 -22.47
CA ALA A 44 -11.70 -14.04 -21.74
C ALA A 44 -11.17 -15.46 -21.55
N PHE A 45 -12.00 -16.39 -21.07
CA PHE A 45 -11.64 -17.81 -20.94
C PHE A 45 -11.27 -18.44 -22.27
N HIS A 46 -12.01 -18.13 -23.35
CA HIS A 46 -11.70 -18.59 -24.70
C HIS A 46 -10.32 -18.09 -25.18
N SER A 47 -9.99 -16.82 -24.93
CA SER A 47 -8.70 -16.25 -25.31
C SER A 47 -7.54 -16.88 -24.56
N ILE A 48 -7.68 -17.11 -23.24
CA ILE A 48 -6.66 -17.76 -22.42
C ILE A 48 -6.47 -19.22 -22.89
N LYS A 49 -7.55 -19.96 -23.15
CA LYS A 49 -7.50 -21.32 -23.69
C LYS A 49 -6.72 -21.38 -25.00
N GLY A 50 -7.03 -20.49 -25.94
CA GLY A 50 -6.38 -20.44 -27.25
C GLY A 50 -4.88 -20.16 -27.14
N SER A 51 -4.49 -19.20 -26.31
CA SER A 51 -3.10 -18.83 -26.10
C SER A 51 -2.31 -19.92 -25.36
N ALA A 52 -2.91 -20.55 -24.34
CA ALA A 52 -2.30 -21.65 -23.60
C ALA A 52 -2.10 -22.90 -24.49
N SER A 53 -3.07 -23.24 -25.34
CA SER A 53 -2.97 -24.33 -26.30
C SER A 53 -1.85 -24.09 -27.31
N ALA A 54 -1.69 -22.87 -27.81
CA ALA A 54 -0.62 -22.52 -28.74
C ALA A 54 0.79 -22.66 -28.14
N LEU A 55 0.92 -22.54 -26.81
CA LEU A 55 2.17 -22.71 -26.06
C LEU A 55 2.30 -24.12 -25.42
N SER A 56 1.39 -25.05 -25.72
CA SER A 56 1.35 -26.40 -25.15
C SER A 56 1.26 -26.43 -23.62
N LEU A 57 0.60 -25.43 -23.02
CA LEU A 57 0.33 -25.34 -21.58
C LEU A 57 -0.97 -26.08 -21.25
N ALA A 58 -0.95 -27.41 -21.36
CA ALA A 58 -2.13 -28.26 -21.24
C ALA A 58 -2.97 -28.01 -19.95
N PRO A 59 -2.38 -27.88 -18.73
CA PRO A 59 -3.14 -27.64 -17.51
C PRO A 59 -3.96 -26.36 -17.55
N ILE A 60 -3.39 -25.27 -18.08
CA ILE A 60 -4.09 -23.97 -18.21
C ILE A 60 -5.18 -24.07 -19.28
N ALA A 61 -4.90 -24.75 -20.39
CA ALA A 61 -5.88 -24.94 -21.47
C ALA A 61 -7.08 -25.77 -21.02
N GLU A 62 -6.87 -26.84 -20.25
CA GLU A 62 -7.94 -27.70 -19.70
C GLU A 62 -8.84 -26.93 -18.73
N LEU A 63 -8.25 -26.20 -17.78
CA LEU A 63 -9.02 -25.42 -16.80
C LEU A 63 -9.80 -24.27 -17.48
N SER A 64 -9.17 -23.58 -18.44
CA SER A 64 -9.87 -22.56 -19.24
C SER A 64 -11.02 -23.15 -20.05
N HIS A 65 -10.86 -24.35 -20.61
CA HIS A 65 -11.89 -25.02 -21.38
C HIS A 65 -13.09 -25.40 -20.51
N ALA A 66 -12.85 -25.97 -19.33
CA ALA A 66 -13.91 -26.32 -18.39
C ALA A 66 -14.72 -25.09 -17.93
N GLY A 67 -14.02 -23.98 -17.62
CA GLY A 67 -14.68 -22.72 -17.29
C GLY A 67 -15.48 -22.13 -18.46
N GLU A 68 -14.95 -22.21 -19.69
CA GLU A 68 -15.64 -21.78 -20.90
C GLU A 68 -16.96 -22.58 -21.12
N GLN A 69 -16.93 -23.91 -20.92
CA GLN A 69 -18.11 -24.74 -21.01
C GLN A 69 -19.19 -24.38 -20.00
N MET A 70 -18.78 -24.12 -18.75
CA MET A 70 -19.70 -23.66 -17.71
C MET A 70 -20.32 -22.31 -18.04
N LEU A 71 -19.53 -21.34 -18.51
CA LEU A 71 -20.02 -20.04 -18.96
C LEU A 71 -20.95 -20.14 -20.18
N ALA A 72 -20.69 -21.09 -21.10
CA ALA A 72 -21.58 -21.36 -22.21
C ALA A 72 -22.95 -21.87 -21.71
N ALA A 73 -22.96 -22.83 -20.77
CA ALA A 73 -24.19 -23.34 -20.18
C ALA A 73 -25.00 -22.25 -19.46
N ILE A 74 -24.34 -21.32 -18.81
CA ILE A 74 -24.97 -20.16 -18.16
C ILE A 74 -25.57 -19.22 -19.24
N ARG A 75 -24.79 -18.88 -20.25
CA ARG A 75 -25.23 -18.00 -21.35
C ARG A 75 -26.45 -18.60 -22.08
N ASP A 76 -26.45 -19.88 -22.29
CA ASP A 76 -27.51 -20.60 -23.01
C ASP A 76 -28.72 -20.92 -22.10
N GLY A 77 -28.69 -20.51 -20.82
CA GLY A 77 -29.77 -20.67 -19.84
C GLY A 77 -29.91 -22.10 -19.29
N ALA A 78 -28.97 -22.99 -19.59
CA ALA A 78 -28.95 -24.36 -19.10
C ALA A 78 -28.46 -24.47 -17.65
N LEU A 79 -27.73 -23.47 -17.17
CA LEU A 79 -27.23 -23.36 -15.81
C LEU A 79 -27.54 -21.98 -15.25
N SER A 80 -28.07 -21.92 -14.03
CA SER A 80 -28.34 -20.64 -13.34
C SER A 80 -27.12 -20.16 -12.59
N GLY A 81 -26.88 -18.84 -12.57
CA GLY A 81 -25.78 -18.20 -11.83
C GLY A 81 -26.00 -18.17 -10.32
N THR A 82 -25.99 -19.33 -9.69
CA THR A 82 -26.12 -19.47 -8.23
C THR A 82 -24.83 -19.04 -7.53
N PRO A 83 -24.85 -18.72 -6.22
CA PRO A 83 -23.63 -18.44 -5.46
C PRO A 83 -22.58 -19.54 -5.54
N GLU A 84 -23.02 -20.81 -5.63
CA GLU A 84 -22.13 -21.98 -5.78
C GLU A 84 -21.42 -21.99 -7.14
N VAL A 85 -22.15 -21.67 -8.20
CA VAL A 85 -21.62 -21.57 -9.57
C VAL A 85 -20.58 -20.42 -9.65
N LEU A 86 -20.89 -19.29 -9.06
CA LEU A 86 -19.97 -18.16 -8.96
C LEU A 86 -18.69 -18.52 -8.20
N ASP A 87 -18.82 -19.26 -7.08
CA ASP A 87 -17.66 -19.68 -6.28
C ASP A 87 -16.71 -20.60 -7.06
N VAL A 88 -17.28 -21.53 -7.83
CA VAL A 88 -16.49 -22.42 -8.69
C VAL A 88 -15.78 -21.64 -9.80
N LEU A 89 -16.44 -20.65 -10.42
CA LEU A 89 -15.82 -19.78 -11.42
C LEU A 89 -14.71 -18.90 -10.83
N PHE A 90 -14.88 -18.37 -9.62
CA PHE A 90 -13.82 -17.66 -8.93
C PHE A 90 -12.59 -18.55 -8.70
N ARG A 91 -12.81 -19.78 -8.20
CA ARG A 91 -11.71 -20.75 -8.02
C ARG A 91 -11.05 -21.15 -9.33
N ALA A 92 -11.81 -21.20 -10.44
CA ALA A 92 -11.24 -21.44 -11.76
C ALA A 92 -10.32 -20.29 -12.20
N VAL A 93 -10.71 -19.03 -11.97
CA VAL A 93 -9.86 -17.86 -12.23
C VAL A 93 -8.60 -17.87 -11.37
N ASP A 94 -8.69 -18.32 -10.10
CA ASP A 94 -7.51 -18.49 -9.24
C ASP A 94 -6.56 -19.55 -9.77
N GLY A 95 -7.08 -20.72 -10.07
CA GLY A 95 -6.25 -21.81 -10.60
C GLY A 95 -5.56 -21.41 -11.91
N LEU A 96 -6.25 -20.61 -12.77
CA LEU A 96 -5.63 -20.04 -13.96
C LEU A 96 -4.55 -19.01 -13.61
N THR A 97 -4.77 -18.18 -12.60
CA THR A 97 -3.79 -17.20 -12.13
C THR A 97 -2.53 -17.90 -11.61
N ASP A 98 -2.70 -18.91 -10.77
CA ASP A 98 -1.59 -19.72 -10.23
C ASP A 98 -0.82 -20.41 -11.35
N GLY A 99 -1.53 -20.96 -12.34
CA GLY A 99 -0.91 -21.59 -13.52
C GLY A 99 -0.11 -20.60 -14.36
N VAL A 100 -0.61 -19.38 -14.58
CA VAL A 100 0.09 -18.32 -15.31
C VAL A 100 1.32 -17.85 -14.53
N GLU A 101 1.22 -17.72 -13.20
CA GLU A 101 2.37 -17.33 -12.36
C GLU A 101 3.44 -18.43 -12.28
N ALA A 102 3.07 -19.72 -12.28
CA ALA A 102 4.02 -20.83 -12.39
C ALA A 102 4.81 -20.73 -13.70
N VAL A 103 4.14 -20.45 -14.83
CA VAL A 103 4.83 -20.25 -16.12
C VAL A 103 5.78 -19.04 -16.05
N ALA A 104 5.41 -17.95 -15.36
CA ALA A 104 6.26 -16.78 -15.18
C ALA A 104 7.55 -17.12 -14.39
N LYS A 105 7.43 -18.01 -13.40
CA LYS A 105 8.55 -18.53 -12.58
C LYS A 105 9.34 -19.64 -13.29
N ARG A 106 8.96 -20.04 -14.50
CA ARG A 106 9.48 -21.19 -15.25
C ARG A 106 9.25 -22.54 -14.56
N GLU A 107 8.18 -22.64 -13.78
CA GLU A 107 7.70 -23.86 -13.15
C GLU A 107 6.63 -24.49 -14.04
N ALA A 108 6.42 -25.80 -13.91
CA ALA A 108 5.32 -26.48 -14.62
C ALA A 108 3.98 -26.11 -13.97
N PRO A 109 3.00 -25.60 -14.74
CA PRO A 109 1.68 -25.34 -14.20
C PRO A 109 0.98 -26.65 -13.80
N GLU A 110 0.38 -26.66 -12.61
CA GLU A 110 -0.42 -27.79 -12.13
C GLU A 110 -1.90 -27.43 -12.17
N VAL A 111 -2.75 -28.44 -12.39
CA VAL A 111 -4.19 -28.29 -12.36
C VAL A 111 -4.78 -28.99 -11.14
N ASN A 112 -5.65 -28.30 -10.43
CA ASN A 112 -6.45 -28.90 -9.36
C ASN A 112 -7.55 -29.78 -9.99
N ARG A 113 -7.34 -31.11 -9.98
CA ARG A 113 -8.28 -32.08 -10.56
C ARG A 113 -9.65 -32.03 -9.89
N ALA A 114 -9.73 -31.85 -8.59
CA ALA A 114 -11.00 -31.73 -7.87
C ALA A 114 -11.82 -30.51 -8.34
N LEU A 115 -11.16 -29.42 -8.72
CA LEU A 115 -11.81 -28.24 -9.29
C LEU A 115 -12.30 -28.50 -10.71
N LEU A 116 -11.51 -29.21 -11.54
CA LEU A 116 -11.93 -29.63 -12.88
C LEU A 116 -13.17 -30.53 -12.81
N ASP A 117 -13.17 -31.52 -11.92
CA ASP A 117 -14.30 -32.42 -11.73
C ASP A 117 -15.56 -31.64 -11.34
N GLN A 118 -15.43 -30.66 -10.42
CA GLN A 118 -16.55 -29.80 -10.03
C GLN A 118 -17.08 -28.93 -11.18
N LEU A 119 -16.19 -28.36 -12.01
CA LEU A 119 -16.60 -27.61 -13.20
C LEU A 119 -17.37 -28.50 -14.20
N HIS A 120 -16.94 -29.75 -14.40
CA HIS A 120 -17.61 -30.71 -15.28
C HIS A 120 -18.93 -31.21 -14.71
N GLU A 121 -19.01 -31.44 -13.38
CA GLU A 121 -20.26 -31.87 -12.73
C GLU A 121 -21.37 -30.82 -12.79
N LEU A 122 -21.00 -29.55 -12.66
CA LEU A 122 -21.94 -28.43 -12.71
C LEU A 122 -22.31 -28.02 -14.15
N ALA A 123 -21.43 -28.25 -15.12
CA ALA A 123 -21.69 -27.96 -16.51
C ALA A 123 -22.48 -29.13 -17.10
N PRO A 124 -23.77 -28.98 -17.49
CA PRO A 124 -24.51 -30.07 -18.17
C PRO A 124 -23.73 -30.40 -19.45
N ILE A 125 -23.39 -31.69 -19.60
CA ILE A 125 -22.70 -32.23 -20.78
C ILE A 125 -23.56 -31.88 -22.00
N PRO A 126 -23.10 -31.12 -23.00
CA PRO A 126 -23.84 -30.97 -24.24
C PRO A 126 -23.85 -32.33 -24.91
N LEU A 127 -25.01 -32.88 -25.12
CA LEU A 127 -25.21 -34.01 -26.06
C LEU A 127 -24.51 -33.63 -27.37
N GLU A 128 -23.55 -34.44 -27.75
CA GLU A 128 -22.69 -34.28 -28.92
C GLU A 128 -23.44 -33.74 -30.14
N ARG A 129 -23.16 -32.51 -30.54
CA ARG A 129 -23.26 -32.11 -31.93
C ARG A 129 -21.89 -32.34 -32.58
N THR A 130 -21.62 -33.59 -32.94
CA THR A 130 -20.67 -33.94 -34.00
C THR A 130 -21.21 -33.33 -35.29
N GLY A 131 -20.78 -32.14 -35.57
CA GLY A 131 -21.03 -31.46 -36.83
C GLY A 131 -19.91 -30.49 -37.06
N GLU A 132 -18.97 -30.89 -37.92
CA GLU A 132 -18.00 -30.01 -38.52
C GLU A 132 -18.68 -28.76 -39.07
N LEU A 133 -18.51 -27.64 -38.45
CA LEU A 133 -18.86 -26.34 -39.02
C LEU A 133 -17.78 -25.99 -40.03
N PRO A 134 -18.13 -25.80 -41.33
CA PRO A 134 -17.20 -25.34 -42.33
C PRO A 134 -16.71 -23.93 -41.96
N LEU A 135 -15.41 -23.75 -42.07
CA LEU A 135 -14.77 -22.45 -41.97
C LEU A 135 -15.41 -21.46 -42.93
N PRO A 136 -15.91 -20.30 -42.49
CA PRO A 136 -16.37 -19.30 -43.42
C PRO A 136 -15.18 -18.71 -44.16
N GLU A 137 -15.15 -18.92 -45.48
CA GLU A 137 -14.25 -18.23 -46.41
C GLU A 137 -14.35 -16.71 -46.18
N ARG A 138 -13.19 -16.09 -45.98
CA ARG A 138 -13.04 -14.64 -45.94
C ARG A 138 -13.52 -14.00 -47.22
N ARG A 139 -14.78 -13.63 -47.33
CA ARG A 139 -15.20 -12.60 -48.28
C ARG A 139 -14.93 -11.22 -47.68
N LEU A 140 -14.00 -10.52 -48.30
CA LEU A 140 -13.81 -9.08 -48.14
C LEU A 140 -15.12 -8.39 -48.57
N GLN A 141 -16.00 -8.08 -47.63
CA GLN A 141 -17.11 -7.15 -47.90
C GLN A 141 -16.84 -5.89 -47.09
N GLU A 142 -16.86 -4.81 -47.85
CA GLU A 142 -16.74 -3.42 -47.41
C GLU A 142 -17.72 -3.12 -46.26
N ARG A 143 -17.19 -2.60 -45.15
CA ARG A 143 -17.99 -2.14 -44.01
C ARG A 143 -18.70 -0.82 -44.38
N PRO A 144 -20.01 -0.68 -44.13
CA PRO A 144 -20.67 0.62 -44.17
C PRO A 144 -20.10 1.50 -43.05
N ARG A 145 -19.74 2.73 -43.38
CA ARG A 145 -19.36 3.77 -42.42
C ARG A 145 -20.58 4.13 -41.58
N VAL A 146 -20.65 3.61 -40.35
CA VAL A 146 -21.54 4.15 -39.33
C VAL A 146 -20.78 5.27 -38.62
N SER A 147 -21.30 6.48 -38.76
CA SER A 147 -20.84 7.67 -38.02
C SER A 147 -21.30 7.52 -36.56
N GLY A 148 -20.45 6.95 -35.73
CA GLY A 148 -20.54 6.98 -34.26
C GLY A 148 -19.65 8.09 -33.70
N PRO A 149 -19.89 8.56 -32.46
CA PRO A 149 -19.13 9.68 -31.90
C PRO A 149 -17.63 9.34 -31.86
N VAL A 150 -16.84 10.33 -32.23
CA VAL A 150 -15.39 10.31 -32.33
C VAL A 150 -14.83 9.75 -31.02
N ALA A 151 -14.34 8.50 -31.04
CA ALA A 151 -13.52 7.96 -29.97
C ALA A 151 -12.28 8.85 -29.85
N GLN A 152 -12.06 9.39 -28.67
CA GLN A 152 -10.81 10.07 -28.34
C GLN A 152 -9.65 9.15 -28.71
N PRO A 153 -8.55 9.67 -29.29
CA PRO A 153 -7.42 8.84 -29.67
C PRO A 153 -6.89 8.16 -28.41
N ALA A 154 -6.95 6.84 -28.38
CA ALA A 154 -6.30 6.04 -27.36
C ALA A 154 -4.83 6.50 -27.28
N GLY A 155 -4.46 7.11 -26.17
CA GLY A 155 -3.10 7.58 -25.95
C GLY A 155 -2.15 6.41 -26.22
N ARG A 156 -1.08 6.66 -26.99
CA ARG A 156 -0.02 5.68 -27.19
C ARG A 156 0.58 5.34 -25.82
N GLN A 157 0.13 4.25 -25.23
CA GLN A 157 0.71 3.71 -24.00
C GLN A 157 2.03 3.01 -24.36
N VAL A 158 3.10 3.42 -23.73
CA VAL A 158 4.40 2.77 -23.81
C VAL A 158 4.56 1.96 -22.51
N ARG A 159 4.62 0.63 -22.63
CA ARG A 159 4.90 -0.23 -21.46
C ARG A 159 6.40 -0.15 -21.16
N VAL A 160 6.76 0.32 -19.98
CA VAL A 160 8.13 0.38 -19.47
C VAL A 160 8.24 -0.64 -18.34
N GLU A 161 9.30 -1.46 -18.35
CA GLU A 161 9.60 -2.42 -17.28
C GLU A 161 9.90 -1.64 -15.99
N LEU A 162 9.37 -2.08 -14.85
CA LEU A 162 9.49 -1.39 -13.57
C LEU A 162 10.95 -1.24 -13.13
N GLU A 163 11.77 -2.29 -13.37
CA GLU A 163 13.20 -2.28 -13.06
C GLU A 163 13.95 -1.14 -13.75
N ARG A 164 13.50 -0.74 -14.95
CA ARG A 164 14.10 0.40 -15.67
C ARG A 164 13.73 1.73 -15.04
N LEU A 165 12.49 1.86 -14.55
CA LEU A 165 12.08 3.06 -13.81
C LEU A 165 12.80 3.16 -12.47
N ASP A 166 13.05 2.03 -11.80
CA ASP A 166 13.82 1.96 -10.56
C ASP A 166 15.28 2.36 -10.79
N ALA A 167 15.91 1.87 -11.87
CA ALA A 167 17.27 2.27 -12.25
C ALA A 167 17.35 3.79 -12.53
N LEU A 168 16.38 4.34 -13.31
CA LEU A 168 16.31 5.78 -13.56
C LEU A 168 16.12 6.60 -12.28
N MET A 169 15.36 6.10 -11.30
CA MET A 169 15.20 6.77 -10.01
C MET A 169 16.50 6.80 -9.20
N ASN A 170 17.28 5.71 -9.23
CA ASN A 170 18.59 5.66 -8.60
C ASN A 170 19.56 6.67 -9.26
N ASP A 171 19.62 6.69 -10.60
CA ASP A 171 20.45 7.65 -11.35
C ASP A 171 20.06 9.11 -11.03
N VAL A 172 18.75 9.39 -10.93
CA VAL A 172 18.25 10.71 -10.52
C VAL A 172 18.65 11.02 -9.08
N GLY A 173 18.64 10.04 -8.17
CA GLY A 173 19.11 10.20 -6.80
C GLY A 173 20.60 10.62 -6.75
N GLU A 174 21.46 9.95 -7.52
CA GLU A 174 22.88 10.30 -7.65
C GLU A 174 23.06 11.69 -8.24
N LEU A 175 22.27 12.07 -9.26
CA LEU A 175 22.29 13.41 -9.84
C LEU A 175 21.88 14.49 -8.83
N VAL A 176 20.92 14.21 -7.95
CA VAL A 176 20.53 15.14 -6.85
C VAL A 176 21.67 15.34 -5.88
N VAL A 177 22.37 14.27 -5.49
CA VAL A 177 23.56 14.35 -4.60
C VAL A 177 24.67 15.16 -5.26
N ALA A 178 24.99 14.87 -6.54
CA ALA A 178 26.01 15.59 -7.30
C ALA A 178 25.65 17.09 -7.46
N ARG A 179 24.39 17.39 -7.77
CA ARG A 179 23.85 18.77 -7.84
C ARG A 179 24.03 19.52 -6.52
N ASN A 180 23.65 18.90 -5.39
CA ASN A 180 23.77 19.53 -4.08
C ASN A 180 25.23 19.85 -3.74
N ARG A 181 26.16 18.93 -4.09
CA ARG A 181 27.59 19.15 -3.93
C ARG A 181 28.11 20.29 -4.80
N LEU A 182 27.66 20.36 -6.07
CA LEU A 182 28.01 21.46 -6.97
C LEU A 182 27.47 22.80 -6.45
N ALA A 183 26.24 22.85 -5.96
CA ALA A 183 25.65 24.05 -5.37
C ALA A 183 26.46 24.55 -4.16
N ALA A 184 26.87 23.64 -3.26
CA ALA A 184 27.67 23.97 -2.10
C ALA A 184 29.09 24.54 -2.44
N ILE A 185 29.63 24.16 -3.61
CA ILE A 185 30.87 24.72 -4.15
C ILE A 185 30.60 26.09 -4.76
N ALA A 186 29.55 26.22 -5.55
CA ALA A 186 29.18 27.45 -6.25
C ALA A 186 28.79 28.60 -5.29
N ASP A 187 28.14 28.31 -4.17
CA ASP A 187 27.76 29.27 -3.13
C ASP A 187 28.97 30.04 -2.52
N ARG A 188 30.20 29.53 -2.70
CA ARG A 188 31.41 30.19 -2.27
C ARG A 188 31.89 31.26 -3.24
N GLU A 189 31.35 31.30 -4.45
CA GLU A 189 31.74 32.19 -5.56
C GLU A 189 30.53 32.99 -6.05
N ILE A 190 29.96 33.81 -5.18
CA ILE A 190 28.76 34.61 -5.43
C ILE A 190 28.95 35.50 -6.67
N GLY A 191 27.98 35.50 -7.58
CA GLY A 191 27.99 36.28 -8.83
C GLY A 191 28.83 35.66 -9.96
N SER A 192 29.37 34.47 -9.77
CA SER A 192 30.20 33.77 -10.76
C SER A 192 29.39 33.09 -11.86
N GLU A 193 30.06 32.77 -12.97
CA GLU A 193 29.46 31.93 -14.02
C GLU A 193 29.13 30.54 -13.47
N LEU A 194 29.90 30.05 -12.50
CA LEU A 194 29.68 28.78 -11.83
C LEU A 194 28.32 28.75 -11.09
N GLU A 195 27.97 29.81 -10.38
CA GLU A 195 26.68 29.94 -9.71
C GLU A 195 25.51 29.86 -10.71
N ARG A 196 25.61 30.60 -11.85
CA ARG A 196 24.57 30.54 -12.91
C ARG A 196 24.43 29.16 -13.54
N VAL A 197 25.53 28.49 -13.84
CA VAL A 197 25.53 27.14 -14.41
C VAL A 197 24.98 26.13 -13.41
N SER A 198 25.38 26.22 -12.14
CA SER A 198 24.88 25.39 -11.03
C SER A 198 23.35 25.53 -10.86
N GLY A 199 22.84 26.77 -10.89
CA GLY A 199 21.40 27.05 -10.85
C GLY A 199 20.63 26.41 -12.02
N ARG A 200 21.20 26.49 -13.23
CA ARG A 200 20.60 25.86 -14.43
C ARG A 200 20.59 24.34 -14.34
N ILE A 201 21.69 23.72 -13.90
CA ILE A 201 21.77 22.28 -13.65
C ILE A 201 20.74 21.86 -12.59
N SER A 202 20.59 22.65 -11.51
CA SER A 202 19.59 22.40 -10.48
C SER A 202 18.16 22.36 -11.03
N GLY A 203 17.82 23.29 -11.92
CA GLY A 203 16.53 23.32 -12.59
C GLY A 203 16.29 22.09 -13.48
N LEU A 204 17.31 21.67 -14.27
CA LEU A 204 17.22 20.51 -15.14
C LEU A 204 17.07 19.19 -14.35
N VAL A 205 17.87 19.02 -13.30
CA VAL A 205 17.79 17.83 -12.42
C VAL A 205 16.41 17.75 -11.74
N SER A 206 15.89 18.88 -11.24
CA SER A 206 14.56 18.93 -10.65
C SER A 206 13.44 18.61 -11.66
N GLY A 207 13.58 19.08 -12.90
CA GLY A 207 12.65 18.76 -13.99
C GLY A 207 12.69 17.28 -14.36
N LEU A 208 13.89 16.69 -14.47
CA LEU A 208 14.07 15.27 -14.75
C LEU A 208 13.49 14.41 -13.61
N GLN A 209 13.79 14.75 -12.37
CA GLN A 209 13.23 14.10 -11.18
C GLN A 209 11.69 14.08 -11.21
N THR A 210 11.07 15.24 -11.47
CA THR A 210 9.61 15.35 -11.56
C THR A 210 9.06 14.49 -12.70
N GLY A 211 9.75 14.45 -13.84
CA GLY A 211 9.35 13.66 -15.01
C GLY A 211 9.38 12.14 -14.72
N VAL A 212 10.45 11.65 -14.12
CA VAL A 212 10.60 10.23 -13.76
C VAL A 212 9.60 9.83 -12.66
N LEU A 213 9.41 10.70 -11.66
CA LEU A 213 8.39 10.48 -10.63
C LEU A 213 6.99 10.34 -11.22
N ARG A 214 6.58 11.26 -12.12
CA ARG A 214 5.28 11.16 -12.80
C ARG A 214 5.11 9.88 -13.60
N ALA A 215 6.17 9.42 -14.27
CA ALA A 215 6.14 8.17 -15.05
C ALA A 215 5.97 6.92 -14.15
N ARG A 216 6.30 7.03 -12.85
CA ARG A 216 6.22 5.94 -11.87
C ARG A 216 4.94 5.97 -11.04
N MET A 217 4.15 7.05 -11.13
CA MET A 217 2.88 7.16 -10.41
C MET A 217 1.87 6.15 -10.92
N ALA A 218 1.14 5.53 -10.01
CA ALA A 218 0.04 4.62 -10.31
C ALA A 218 -1.17 4.92 -9.41
N PRO A 219 -2.39 4.72 -9.89
CA PRO A 219 -3.59 4.96 -9.10
C PRO A 219 -3.71 3.97 -7.94
N VAL A 220 -4.11 4.47 -6.77
CA VAL A 220 -4.33 3.65 -5.56
C VAL A 220 -5.38 2.56 -5.79
N GLY A 221 -6.27 2.78 -6.76
CA GLY A 221 -7.27 1.82 -7.21
C GLY A 221 -6.67 0.46 -7.58
N GLU A 222 -5.47 0.40 -8.16
CA GLU A 222 -4.81 -0.86 -8.48
C GLU A 222 -4.58 -1.77 -7.26
N VAL A 223 -4.42 -1.19 -6.07
CA VAL A 223 -4.32 -1.92 -4.81
C VAL A 223 -5.70 -2.16 -4.21
N PHE A 224 -6.59 -1.17 -4.25
CA PHE A 224 -7.93 -1.27 -3.67
C PHE A 224 -8.77 -2.37 -4.34
N ASP A 225 -8.67 -2.50 -5.65
CA ASP A 225 -9.42 -3.49 -6.45
C ASP A 225 -9.03 -4.95 -6.13
N ARG A 226 -7.92 -5.16 -5.40
CA ARG A 226 -7.52 -6.50 -4.94
C ARG A 226 -8.29 -6.97 -3.70
N PHE A 227 -8.95 -6.07 -2.93
CA PHE A 227 -9.55 -6.42 -1.65
C PHE A 227 -10.99 -6.95 -1.69
N PRO A 228 -11.87 -6.62 -2.66
CA PRO A 228 -13.28 -7.05 -2.62
C PRO A 228 -13.45 -8.54 -2.45
N ARG A 229 -12.66 -9.34 -3.15
CA ARG A 229 -12.73 -10.78 -3.10
C ARG A 229 -12.23 -11.37 -1.78
N PRO A 230 -11.00 -11.08 -1.29
CA PRO A 230 -10.55 -11.52 0.04
C PRO A 230 -11.49 -11.11 1.17
N VAL A 231 -12.11 -9.93 1.11
CA VAL A 231 -13.08 -9.47 2.11
C VAL A 231 -14.35 -10.32 2.08
N ARG A 232 -14.84 -10.66 0.90
CA ARG A 232 -16.00 -11.53 0.74
C ARG A 232 -15.75 -12.94 1.31
N ASP A 233 -14.58 -13.54 0.98
CA ASP A 233 -14.23 -14.87 1.47
C ASP A 233 -14.06 -14.87 2.99
N LEU A 234 -13.47 -13.79 3.53
CA LEU A 234 -13.34 -13.58 4.97
C LEU A 234 -14.72 -13.42 5.65
N ALA A 235 -15.62 -12.64 5.06
CA ALA A 235 -16.99 -12.46 5.57
C ALA A 235 -17.73 -13.81 5.68
N ARG A 236 -17.64 -14.63 4.63
CA ARG A 236 -18.23 -15.98 4.62
C ARG A 236 -17.64 -16.89 5.68
N SER A 237 -16.31 -16.92 5.81
CA SER A 237 -15.62 -17.78 6.80
C SER A 237 -15.95 -17.39 8.24
N LEU A 238 -16.24 -16.11 8.49
CA LEU A 238 -16.61 -15.58 9.80
C LEU A 238 -18.12 -15.56 10.08
N GLY A 239 -18.96 -15.92 9.10
CA GLY A 239 -20.43 -15.84 9.19
C GLY A 239 -20.93 -14.40 9.40
N LYS A 240 -20.23 -13.41 8.81
CA LYS A 240 -20.56 -11.98 8.92
C LYS A 240 -21.01 -11.42 7.58
N GLU A 241 -21.84 -10.40 7.61
CA GLU A 241 -22.28 -9.65 6.43
C GLU A 241 -21.44 -8.36 6.38
N ILE A 242 -20.59 -8.21 5.36
CA ILE A 242 -19.61 -7.11 5.28
C ILE A 242 -19.73 -6.41 3.93
N ARG A 243 -19.94 -5.10 3.97
CA ARG A 243 -19.87 -4.21 2.81
C ARG A 243 -18.50 -3.54 2.80
N LEU A 244 -17.77 -3.67 1.68
CA LEU A 244 -16.54 -2.94 1.42
C LEU A 244 -16.84 -1.72 0.55
N GLU A 245 -16.51 -0.51 1.04
CA GLU A 245 -16.60 0.74 0.29
C GLU A 245 -15.21 1.22 -0.07
N LEU A 246 -14.96 1.46 -1.37
CA LEU A 246 -13.68 1.93 -1.91
C LEU A 246 -13.87 3.33 -2.48
N LEU A 247 -13.09 4.30 -2.03
CA LEU A 247 -13.19 5.71 -2.40
C LEU A 247 -11.79 6.29 -2.68
N GLY A 248 -11.68 7.18 -3.69
CA GLY A 248 -10.42 7.87 -4.01
C GLY A 248 -9.40 6.98 -4.73
N GLY A 249 -9.85 5.96 -5.46
CA GLY A 249 -8.98 5.07 -6.24
C GLY A 249 -8.20 5.80 -7.34
N GLU A 250 -8.66 6.97 -7.79
CA GLU A 250 -7.99 7.83 -8.77
C GLU A 250 -6.78 8.59 -8.22
N ILE A 251 -6.56 8.58 -6.92
CA ILE A 251 -5.39 9.22 -6.29
C ILE A 251 -4.14 8.43 -6.68
N GLU A 252 -3.13 9.16 -7.16
CA GLU A 252 -1.87 8.58 -7.60
C GLU A 252 -0.83 8.59 -6.49
N LEU A 253 -0.12 7.47 -6.35
CA LEU A 253 1.04 7.28 -5.48
C LEU A 253 2.19 6.65 -6.26
N ASP A 254 3.40 6.80 -5.77
CA ASP A 254 4.55 6.08 -6.29
C ASP A 254 4.34 4.56 -6.19
N ARG A 255 4.68 3.84 -7.26
CA ARG A 255 4.50 2.38 -7.36
C ARG A 255 5.12 1.63 -6.20
N SER A 256 6.32 2.02 -5.74
CA SER A 256 6.99 1.35 -4.63
C SER A 256 6.29 1.55 -3.29
N VAL A 257 5.58 2.67 -3.11
CA VAL A 257 4.73 2.90 -1.94
C VAL A 257 3.48 2.03 -2.04
N LEU A 258 2.84 1.99 -3.21
CA LEU A 258 1.64 1.17 -3.46
C LEU A 258 1.88 -0.33 -3.22
N ASP A 259 2.96 -0.87 -3.78
CA ASP A 259 3.29 -2.30 -3.64
C ASP A 259 3.51 -2.72 -2.19
N GLY A 260 4.02 -1.79 -1.37
CA GLY A 260 4.17 -2.02 0.06
C GLY A 260 2.89 -1.90 0.89
N LEU A 261 1.77 -1.42 0.33
CA LEU A 261 0.52 -1.20 1.08
C LEU A 261 -0.41 -2.42 1.11
N THR A 262 -0.30 -3.33 0.16
CA THR A 262 -1.23 -4.46 0.00
C THR A 262 -1.32 -5.29 1.28
N ASP A 263 -0.19 -5.74 1.83
CA ASP A 263 -0.17 -6.57 3.04
C ASP A 263 -0.62 -5.82 4.30
N PRO A 264 -0.14 -4.57 4.59
CA PRO A 264 -0.64 -3.76 5.69
C PRO A 264 -2.15 -3.56 5.67
N LEU A 265 -2.71 -3.18 4.51
CA LEU A 265 -4.14 -2.94 4.37
C LEU A 265 -4.94 -4.23 4.53
N MET A 266 -4.49 -5.35 3.93
CA MET A 266 -5.14 -6.65 4.10
C MET A 266 -5.15 -7.09 5.57
N HIS A 267 -4.07 -6.83 6.32
CA HIS A 267 -4.03 -7.13 7.74
C HIS A 267 -5.02 -6.28 8.55
N LEU A 268 -5.09 -4.96 8.29
CA LEU A 268 -6.05 -4.07 8.95
C LEU A 268 -7.49 -4.44 8.59
N ILE A 269 -7.78 -4.80 7.33
CA ILE A 269 -9.08 -5.30 6.88
C ILE A 269 -9.45 -6.58 7.64
N ARG A 270 -8.52 -7.51 7.78
CA ARG A 270 -8.75 -8.75 8.55
C ARG A 270 -9.05 -8.45 10.01
N ASN A 271 -8.34 -7.53 10.63
CA ASN A 271 -8.60 -7.10 12.01
C ASN A 271 -9.99 -6.46 12.15
N ALA A 272 -10.37 -5.62 11.20
CA ALA A 272 -11.71 -5.02 11.16
C ALA A 272 -12.80 -6.09 11.03
N ALA A 273 -12.64 -7.03 10.11
CA ALA A 273 -13.60 -8.10 9.87
C ALA A 273 -13.69 -9.10 11.04
N ASP A 274 -12.55 -9.57 11.58
CA ASP A 274 -12.51 -10.60 12.64
C ASP A 274 -12.89 -10.02 14.00
N HIS A 275 -12.25 -8.92 14.40
CA HIS A 275 -12.34 -8.35 15.75
C HIS A 275 -13.18 -7.08 15.85
N GLY A 276 -13.22 -6.27 14.78
CA GLY A 276 -13.95 -5.00 14.75
C GLY A 276 -15.44 -5.23 14.61
N LEU A 277 -15.87 -5.84 13.53
CA LEU A 277 -17.28 -6.05 13.21
C LEU A 277 -17.89 -7.15 14.09
N GLU A 278 -19.12 -6.94 14.50
CA GLU A 278 -19.95 -7.90 15.22
C GLU A 278 -20.66 -8.85 14.22
N THR A 279 -21.15 -9.99 14.70
CA THR A 279 -22.05 -10.85 13.92
C THR A 279 -23.37 -10.16 13.60
N PRO A 280 -24.10 -10.55 12.55
CA PRO A 280 -25.39 -9.92 12.21
C PRO A 280 -26.39 -9.87 13.36
N ALA A 281 -26.43 -10.91 14.19
CA ALA A 281 -27.30 -10.98 15.36
C ALA A 281 -26.88 -9.99 16.47
N GLU A 282 -25.57 -9.91 16.76
CA GLU A 282 -25.02 -8.96 17.75
C GLU A 282 -25.24 -7.52 17.30
N ARG A 283 -25.08 -7.21 15.98
CA ARG A 283 -25.32 -5.87 15.44
C ARG A 283 -26.75 -5.42 15.62
N VAL A 284 -27.69 -6.26 15.28
CA VAL A 284 -29.13 -5.97 15.47
C VAL A 284 -29.45 -5.77 16.95
N ALA A 285 -28.89 -6.61 17.84
CA ALA A 285 -29.06 -6.45 19.28
C ALA A 285 -28.47 -5.13 19.82
N ALA A 286 -27.41 -4.63 19.18
CA ALA A 286 -26.80 -3.33 19.48
C ALA A 286 -27.49 -2.14 18.78
N GLY A 287 -28.58 -2.35 18.06
CA GLY A 287 -29.31 -1.31 17.32
C GLY A 287 -28.63 -0.84 16.04
N LYS A 288 -27.68 -1.61 15.50
CA LYS A 288 -26.99 -1.34 14.25
C LYS A 288 -27.65 -2.08 13.07
N GLY A 289 -27.35 -1.64 11.85
CA GLY A 289 -27.70 -2.38 10.64
C GLY A 289 -27.08 -3.79 10.64
N ARG A 290 -27.76 -4.76 10.02
CA ARG A 290 -27.33 -6.15 9.95
C ARG A 290 -25.96 -6.31 9.28
N GLU A 291 -25.74 -5.56 8.21
CA GLU A 291 -24.50 -5.52 7.46
C GLU A 291 -23.50 -4.55 8.09
N GLY A 292 -22.26 -4.99 8.32
CA GLY A 292 -21.15 -4.16 8.77
C GLY A 292 -20.44 -3.50 7.59
N THR A 293 -19.88 -2.31 7.81
CA THR A 293 -19.18 -1.58 6.75
C THR A 293 -17.70 -1.44 7.06
N ILE A 294 -16.86 -1.82 6.09
CA ILE A 294 -15.44 -1.46 6.05
C ILE A 294 -15.26 -0.46 4.92
N ARG A 295 -14.75 0.71 5.24
CA ARG A 295 -14.49 1.78 4.25
C ARG A 295 -12.99 1.98 4.09
N LEU A 296 -12.52 1.91 2.85
CA LEU A 296 -11.16 2.21 2.46
C LEU A 296 -11.19 3.44 1.56
N ARG A 297 -10.48 4.50 1.97
CA ARG A 297 -10.50 5.80 1.28
C ARG A 297 -9.10 6.36 1.14
N ALA A 298 -8.75 6.86 -0.05
CA ALA A 298 -7.55 7.65 -0.28
C ALA A 298 -7.92 9.12 -0.51
N GLU A 299 -7.13 10.03 0.04
CA GLU A 299 -7.28 11.47 -0.11
C GLU A 299 -5.91 12.14 -0.22
N ARG A 300 -5.83 13.19 -1.06
CA ARG A 300 -4.63 14.04 -1.09
C ARG A 300 -4.53 14.85 0.18
N ALA A 301 -3.35 14.84 0.80
CA ALA A 301 -2.98 15.71 1.90
C ALA A 301 -1.90 16.71 1.44
N ARG A 302 -1.59 17.70 2.31
CA ARG A 302 -0.60 18.73 2.00
C ARG A 302 0.78 18.15 1.65
N ASP A 303 1.19 17.12 2.37
CA ASP A 303 2.54 16.53 2.30
C ASP A 303 2.52 15.07 1.80
N GLY A 304 1.42 14.63 1.17
CA GLY A 304 1.32 13.25 0.72
C GLY A 304 -0.10 12.79 0.44
N VAL A 305 -0.38 11.54 0.76
CA VAL A 305 -1.69 10.91 0.65
C VAL A 305 -2.07 10.29 1.99
N ILE A 306 -3.30 10.45 2.40
CA ILE A 306 -3.86 9.76 3.57
C ILE A 306 -4.73 8.61 3.07
N VAL A 307 -4.36 7.39 3.44
CA VAL A 307 -5.21 6.21 3.24
C VAL A 307 -5.90 5.90 4.56
N THR A 308 -7.22 5.99 4.56
CA THR A 308 -8.07 5.75 5.74
C THR A 308 -8.75 4.41 5.61
N LEU A 309 -8.63 3.57 6.64
CA LEU A 309 -9.41 2.34 6.80
C LEU A 309 -10.29 2.50 8.02
N ALA A 310 -11.60 2.45 7.84
CA ALA A 310 -12.60 2.62 8.91
C ALA A 310 -13.59 1.45 8.93
N ASP A 311 -13.90 0.94 10.11
CA ASP A 311 -15.00 0.02 10.36
C ASP A 311 -16.06 0.67 11.25
N ASP A 312 -17.30 0.20 11.17
CA ASP A 312 -18.44 0.60 12.01
C ASP A 312 -18.75 -0.43 13.11
N GLY A 313 -17.72 -1.20 13.50
CA GLY A 313 -17.84 -2.29 14.46
C GLY A 313 -17.92 -1.85 15.92
N ARG A 314 -17.50 -2.73 16.82
CA ARG A 314 -17.56 -2.51 18.27
C ARG A 314 -16.54 -1.49 18.79
N GLY A 315 -15.55 -1.10 18.00
CA GLY A 315 -14.44 -0.27 18.43
C GLY A 315 -13.48 -1.00 19.39
N ILE A 316 -12.47 -0.27 19.87
CA ILE A 316 -11.47 -0.81 20.80
C ILE A 316 -11.81 -0.39 22.22
N ASP A 317 -11.93 -1.35 23.13
CA ASP A 317 -12.07 -1.11 24.56
C ASP A 317 -10.74 -0.63 25.15
N ARG A 318 -10.56 0.69 25.20
CA ARG A 318 -9.38 1.36 25.74
C ARG A 318 -9.10 0.96 27.19
N ALA A 319 -10.15 0.82 28.01
CA ALA A 319 -10.01 0.45 29.42
C ALA A 319 -9.53 -1.01 29.56
N GLY A 320 -10.05 -1.91 28.74
CA GLY A 320 -9.61 -3.30 28.70
C GLY A 320 -8.17 -3.45 28.20
N VAL A 321 -7.78 -2.68 27.19
CA VAL A 321 -6.38 -2.65 26.71
C VAL A 321 -5.44 -2.11 27.79
N HIS A 322 -5.79 -1.01 28.43
CA HIS A 322 -5.01 -0.40 29.52
C HIS A 322 -4.80 -1.37 30.68
N ARG A 323 -5.87 -2.01 31.15
CA ARG A 323 -5.82 -3.00 32.23
C ARG A 323 -4.86 -4.16 31.89
N ARG A 324 -4.96 -4.72 30.67
CA ARG A 324 -4.05 -5.79 30.22
C ARG A 324 -2.60 -5.32 30.09
N ALA A 325 -2.39 -4.07 29.70
CA ALA A 325 -1.03 -3.52 29.61
C ALA A 325 -0.37 -3.42 30.99
N ILE A 326 -1.15 -3.01 32.02
CA ILE A 326 -0.69 -3.01 33.42
C ILE A 326 -0.41 -4.43 33.92
N GLU A 327 -1.33 -5.37 33.69
CA GLU A 327 -1.17 -6.79 34.09
C GLU A 327 0.10 -7.43 33.49
N ARG A 328 0.51 -6.96 32.30
CA ARG A 328 1.72 -7.44 31.61
C ARG A 328 2.99 -6.62 31.92
N GLY A 329 2.89 -5.61 32.78
CA GLY A 329 4.02 -4.75 33.13
C GLY A 329 4.48 -3.82 31.99
N LEU A 330 3.62 -3.59 30.98
CA LEU A 330 3.91 -2.74 29.83
C LEU A 330 3.45 -1.29 30.03
N TYR A 331 2.70 -1.04 31.11
CA TYR A 331 2.17 0.29 31.44
C TYR A 331 2.11 0.45 32.95
N ASP A 332 2.39 1.66 33.44
CA ASP A 332 2.34 1.94 34.86
C ASP A 332 0.87 2.04 35.33
N ALA A 333 0.57 1.43 36.46
CA ALA A 333 -0.77 1.43 37.05
C ALA A 333 -1.22 2.83 37.51
N GLU A 334 -0.27 3.71 37.87
CA GLU A 334 -0.54 5.08 38.31
C GLU A 334 -0.62 6.07 37.13
N ALA A 335 -0.19 5.65 35.94
CA ALA A 335 -0.23 6.51 34.75
C ALA A 335 -1.67 6.72 34.24
N PRO A 336 -2.00 7.89 33.69
CA PRO A 336 -3.32 8.16 33.15
C PRO A 336 -3.62 7.24 31.96
N MET A 337 -4.93 7.00 31.74
CA MET A 337 -5.37 6.18 30.58
C MET A 337 -4.72 6.67 29.29
N PRO A 338 -4.15 5.77 28.46
CA PRO A 338 -3.45 6.14 27.25
C PRO A 338 -4.36 6.90 26.28
N ASP A 339 -3.86 7.94 25.68
CA ASP A 339 -4.48 8.62 24.55
C ASP A 339 -4.46 7.74 23.28
N ALA A 340 -4.90 8.25 22.13
CA ALA A 340 -4.92 7.50 20.89
C ALA A 340 -3.52 7.02 20.47
N THR A 341 -2.49 7.83 20.69
CA THR A 341 -1.09 7.51 20.38
C THR A 341 -0.55 6.43 21.32
N GLY A 342 -0.78 6.59 22.62
CA GLY A 342 -0.42 5.58 23.61
C GLY A 342 -1.14 4.25 23.38
N LEU A 343 -2.42 4.29 22.99
CA LEU A 343 -3.18 3.10 22.64
C LEU A 343 -2.56 2.38 21.43
N LEU A 344 -2.22 3.11 20.36
CA LEU A 344 -1.57 2.56 19.19
C LEU A 344 -0.23 1.93 19.55
N ARG A 345 0.57 2.58 20.42
CA ARG A 345 1.85 2.06 20.92
C ARG A 345 1.67 0.74 21.67
N LEU A 346 0.68 0.65 22.56
CA LEU A 346 0.36 -0.60 23.28
C LEU A 346 -0.07 -1.71 22.33
N LEU A 347 -0.94 -1.42 21.36
CA LEU A 347 -1.42 -2.39 20.38
C LEU A 347 -0.32 -2.86 19.42
N SER A 348 0.71 -2.05 19.20
CA SER A 348 1.87 -2.38 18.38
C SER A 348 3.05 -2.96 19.16
N HIS A 349 2.88 -3.24 20.47
CA HIS A 349 3.93 -3.89 21.24
C HIS A 349 4.04 -5.38 20.83
N PRO A 350 5.25 -5.89 20.51
CA PRO A 350 5.44 -7.29 20.15
C PRO A 350 4.85 -8.23 21.19
N GLY A 351 3.98 -9.15 20.76
CA GLY A 351 3.31 -10.10 21.66
C GLY A 351 2.10 -9.53 22.43
N PHE A 352 1.73 -8.26 22.26
CA PHE A 352 0.49 -7.72 22.81
C PHE A 352 -0.69 -8.05 21.90
N THR A 353 -1.23 -9.26 22.02
CA THR A 353 -2.47 -9.66 21.37
C THR A 353 -3.63 -9.58 22.33
N THR A 354 -4.80 -9.23 21.85
CA THR A 354 -6.05 -9.21 22.63
C THR A 354 -6.66 -10.62 22.78
N ARG A 355 -6.11 -11.65 22.11
CA ARG A 355 -6.55 -13.05 22.20
C ARG A 355 -5.86 -13.80 23.30
N GLN A 356 -6.63 -14.69 23.98
CA GLN A 356 -6.12 -15.68 24.95
C GLN A 356 -5.60 -16.96 24.27
N GLU A 357 -5.92 -17.22 22.98
CA GLU A 357 -5.49 -18.42 22.26
C GLU A 357 -4.87 -18.04 20.90
N VAL A 358 -3.69 -18.59 20.65
CA VAL A 358 -3.03 -18.55 19.33
C VAL A 358 -3.68 -19.62 18.46
N THR A 359 -4.64 -19.24 17.63
CA THR A 359 -5.20 -20.17 16.64
C THR A 359 -4.19 -20.40 15.50
N THR A 360 -3.95 -21.67 15.19
CA THR A 360 -2.98 -22.21 14.22
C THR A 360 -3.22 -21.79 12.74
N VAL A 361 -4.22 -20.98 12.45
CA VAL A 361 -4.57 -20.55 11.09
C VAL A 361 -3.78 -19.31 10.61
N SER A 362 -3.08 -18.60 11.51
CA SER A 362 -2.21 -17.46 11.16
C SER A 362 -0.75 -17.88 11.39
N GLY A 363 -0.14 -18.53 10.43
CA GLY A 363 1.19 -19.14 10.48
C GLY A 363 2.38 -18.21 10.75
N ARG A 364 2.17 -16.97 11.10
CA ARG A 364 3.13 -16.02 11.72
C ARG A 364 2.27 -14.97 12.40
N GLY A 365 2.37 -14.82 13.72
CA GLY A 365 1.66 -13.82 14.52
C GLY A 365 1.98 -12.38 14.08
N VAL A 366 1.46 -11.99 12.93
CA VAL A 366 1.62 -10.63 12.38
C VAL A 366 0.61 -9.76 13.11
N GLY A 367 1.08 -8.85 13.94
CA GLY A 367 0.26 -7.89 14.68
C GLY A 367 0.26 -6.49 14.04
N ILE A 368 -0.36 -5.54 14.71
CA ILE A 368 -0.33 -4.11 14.33
C ILE A 368 1.11 -3.58 14.28
N ASP A 369 2.04 -4.17 15.04
CA ASP A 369 3.49 -3.91 15.03
C ASP A 369 4.10 -4.06 13.62
N ALA A 370 3.78 -5.14 12.92
CA ALA A 370 4.28 -5.36 11.56
C ALA A 370 3.69 -4.38 10.54
N VAL A 371 2.40 -4.01 10.70
CA VAL A 371 1.78 -2.96 9.89
C VAL A 371 2.50 -1.63 10.10
N LEU A 372 2.69 -1.23 11.35
CA LEU A 372 3.37 0.02 11.71
C LEU A 372 4.81 0.05 11.18
N THR A 373 5.55 -1.06 11.32
CA THR A 373 6.92 -1.19 10.81
C THR A 373 6.97 -1.04 9.30
N ARG A 374 6.04 -1.67 8.56
CA ARG A 374 5.99 -1.53 7.09
C ARG A 374 5.62 -0.11 6.62
N ILE A 375 4.67 0.54 7.31
CA ILE A 375 4.29 1.93 7.00
C ILE A 375 5.47 2.87 7.27
N ARG A 376 6.18 2.69 8.40
CA ARG A 376 7.39 3.46 8.72
C ARG A 376 8.51 3.24 7.70
N ALA A 377 8.73 2.00 7.26
CA ALA A 377 9.71 1.67 6.23
C ALA A 377 9.44 2.37 4.88
N GLN A 378 8.23 2.88 4.68
CA GLN A 378 7.86 3.69 3.53
C GLN A 378 7.89 5.19 3.79
N GLY A 379 8.43 5.61 4.93
CA GLY A 379 8.42 7.01 5.36
C GLY A 379 7.05 7.52 5.80
N GLY A 380 6.10 6.60 6.01
CA GLY A 380 4.75 6.92 6.45
C GLY A 380 4.57 6.89 7.97
N ARG A 381 3.45 7.38 8.45
CA ARG A 381 3.00 7.28 9.84
C ARG A 381 1.57 6.78 9.91
N MET A 382 1.20 6.20 11.05
CA MET A 382 -0.14 5.67 11.29
C MET A 382 -0.75 6.32 12.53
N GLU A 383 -2.01 6.71 12.43
CA GLU A 383 -2.82 7.22 13.53
C GLU A 383 -4.03 6.30 13.74
N LEU A 384 -4.52 6.27 14.98
CA LEU A 384 -5.68 5.47 15.38
C LEU A 384 -6.74 6.37 15.99
N LYS A 385 -7.99 6.23 15.52
CA LYS A 385 -9.18 6.81 16.15
C LYS A 385 -10.17 5.70 16.43
N THR A 386 -10.67 5.60 17.65
CA THR A 386 -11.64 4.56 18.01
C THR A 386 -12.57 5.05 19.09
N ALA A 387 -13.82 4.59 19.02
CA ALA A 387 -14.82 4.80 20.06
C ALA A 387 -15.63 3.53 20.24
N LEU A 388 -15.84 3.13 21.48
CA LEU A 388 -16.60 1.93 21.83
C LEU A 388 -18.03 2.00 21.26
N GLY A 389 -18.44 0.95 20.56
CA GLY A 389 -19.74 0.86 19.87
C GLY A 389 -19.82 1.63 18.55
N ARG A 390 -18.81 2.40 18.15
CA ARG A 390 -18.81 3.23 16.93
C ARG A 390 -17.80 2.81 15.88
N GLY A 391 -16.90 1.89 16.22
CA GLY A 391 -15.89 1.36 15.31
C GLY A 391 -14.49 1.93 15.48
N THR A 392 -13.62 1.60 14.55
CA THR A 392 -12.21 1.97 14.56
C THR A 392 -11.81 2.55 13.21
N THR A 393 -10.93 3.54 13.24
CA THR A 393 -10.38 4.18 12.03
C THR A 393 -8.86 4.24 12.14
N PHE A 394 -8.16 3.66 11.18
CA PHE A 394 -6.73 3.82 10.98
C PHE A 394 -6.49 4.85 9.86
N LEU A 395 -5.61 5.81 10.10
CA LEU A 395 -5.17 6.79 9.12
C LEU A 395 -3.70 6.53 8.82
N LEU A 396 -3.40 6.18 7.58
CA LEU A 396 -2.05 5.93 7.07
C LEU A 396 -1.61 7.17 6.31
N HIS A 397 -0.72 7.96 6.87
CA HIS A 397 -0.12 9.11 6.20
C HIS A 397 1.09 8.63 5.41
N LEU A 398 1.03 8.77 4.11
CA LEU A 398 2.03 8.23 3.18
C LEU A 398 2.64 9.38 2.38
N PRO A 399 3.96 9.42 2.22
CA PRO A 399 4.57 10.37 1.30
C PRO A 399 4.20 9.99 -0.14
N VAL A 400 4.16 10.97 -1.03
CA VAL A 400 3.86 10.71 -2.47
C VAL A 400 4.94 9.82 -3.08
N THR A 401 6.18 9.91 -2.60
CA THR A 401 7.34 9.15 -3.09
C THR A 401 8.18 8.63 -1.93
N ARG A 402 8.87 7.51 -2.16
CA ARG A 402 9.70 6.84 -1.14
C ARG A 402 11.08 7.48 -0.94
N ALA A 403 11.56 8.26 -1.90
CA ALA A 403 12.99 8.45 -2.04
C ALA A 403 13.55 9.78 -1.55
N ILE A 404 12.79 10.88 -1.54
CA ILE A 404 13.36 12.19 -1.22
C ILE A 404 12.46 12.93 -0.25
N VAL A 405 12.99 13.17 0.95
CA VAL A 405 12.32 13.93 2.00
C VAL A 405 13.07 15.24 2.21
N ARG A 406 12.34 16.35 2.19
CA ARG A 406 12.90 17.62 2.64
C ARG A 406 13.14 17.55 4.15
N ALA A 407 14.37 17.74 4.59
CA ALA A 407 14.76 17.66 5.98
C ALA A 407 15.54 18.90 6.43
N LEU A 408 15.40 19.23 7.71
CA LEU A 408 16.30 20.15 8.41
C LEU A 408 17.48 19.32 8.93
N VAL A 409 18.68 19.61 8.46
CA VAL A 409 19.90 18.99 8.97
C VAL A 409 20.37 19.73 10.23
N VAL A 410 20.57 18.98 11.28
CA VAL A 410 21.02 19.49 12.59
C VAL A 410 22.32 18.81 13.01
N GLY A 411 23.15 19.52 13.75
CA GLY A 411 24.37 19.00 14.35
C GLY A 411 24.17 18.72 15.84
N VAL A 412 24.66 17.56 16.30
CA VAL A 412 24.75 17.22 17.72
C VAL A 412 26.12 16.57 17.96
N ALA A 413 26.95 17.21 18.76
CA ALA A 413 28.38 16.89 18.90
C ALA A 413 29.06 16.90 17.50
N GLU A 414 29.71 15.82 17.11
CA GLU A 414 30.37 15.70 15.80
C GLU A 414 29.50 15.01 14.75
N GLN A 415 28.25 14.65 15.09
CA GLN A 415 27.36 13.92 14.22
C GLN A 415 26.23 14.78 13.66
N ARG A 416 25.66 14.36 12.54
CA ARG A 416 24.58 15.05 11.85
C ARG A 416 23.34 14.19 11.81
N TYR A 417 22.21 14.86 11.95
CA TYR A 417 20.89 14.25 11.95
C TYR A 417 19.97 15.02 11.00
N ALA A 418 19.05 14.33 10.36
CA ALA A 418 18.05 14.91 9.48
C ALA A 418 16.67 14.81 10.12
N ILE A 419 15.98 15.93 10.27
CA ILE A 419 14.61 16.01 10.80
C ILE A 419 13.67 16.28 9.63
N PRO A 420 12.68 15.40 9.33
CA PRO A 420 11.71 15.63 8.26
C PRO A 420 10.97 16.96 8.42
N PHE A 421 10.96 17.78 7.37
CA PHE A 421 10.44 19.15 7.41
C PHE A 421 8.93 19.21 7.70
N GLY A 422 8.16 18.18 7.29
CA GLY A 422 6.73 18.09 7.55
C GLY A 422 6.34 17.99 9.03
N LEU A 423 7.30 17.74 9.92
CA LEU A 423 7.09 17.70 11.37
C LEU A 423 7.52 19.00 12.06
N LEU A 424 8.13 19.91 11.32
CA LEU A 424 8.71 21.15 11.83
C LEU A 424 7.60 22.21 11.97
N ALA A 425 7.39 22.70 13.19
CA ALA A 425 6.48 23.80 13.42
C ALA A 425 7.22 25.16 13.39
N GLU A 426 8.31 25.28 14.16
CA GLU A 426 9.06 26.52 14.32
C GLU A 426 10.49 26.22 14.81
N ALA A 427 11.42 27.15 14.62
CA ALA A 427 12.75 27.10 15.23
C ALA A 427 12.87 28.24 16.24
N ALA A 428 13.43 27.95 17.41
CA ALA A 428 13.61 28.89 18.51
C ALA A 428 15.05 28.84 19.00
N VAL A 429 15.42 29.80 19.85
CA VAL A 429 16.71 29.80 20.57
C VAL A 429 16.42 29.54 22.04
N HIS A 430 17.05 28.51 22.57
CA HIS A 430 16.93 28.09 23.96
C HIS A 430 18.20 28.43 24.75
N ASN A 431 18.03 28.81 26.00
CA ASN A 431 19.15 29.00 26.93
C ASN A 431 19.31 27.71 27.76
N ALA A 432 20.44 27.04 27.63
CA ALA A 432 20.70 25.77 28.32
C ALA A 432 20.63 25.86 29.87
N ALA A 433 20.58 27.05 30.43
CA ALA A 433 20.37 27.25 31.86
C ALA A 433 18.90 27.12 32.29
N GLU A 434 17.96 27.12 31.34
CA GLU A 434 16.54 26.99 31.58
C GLU A 434 16.11 25.50 31.39
N PRO A 435 15.25 24.96 32.25
CA PRO A 435 14.88 23.55 32.17
C PRO A 435 14.00 23.23 30.95
N GLU A 436 13.27 24.23 30.42
CA GLU A 436 12.29 24.04 29.33
C GLU A 436 12.40 25.15 28.29
N VAL A 437 12.10 24.81 27.05
CA VAL A 437 11.94 25.77 25.96
C VAL A 437 10.57 26.43 26.07
N THR A 438 10.57 27.77 26.18
CA THR A 438 9.32 28.54 26.19
C THR A 438 9.08 29.17 24.83
N LEU A 439 7.92 28.87 24.23
CA LEU A 439 7.48 29.43 22.97
C LEU A 439 6.25 30.30 23.19
N ARG A 440 6.32 31.59 22.85
CA ARG A 440 5.22 32.57 23.01
C ARG A 440 4.60 32.58 24.41
N GLY A 441 5.41 32.30 25.44
CA GLY A 441 4.97 32.27 26.85
C GLY A 441 4.47 30.94 27.35
N GLU A 442 4.39 29.91 26.50
CA GLU A 442 4.00 28.55 26.88
C GLU A 442 5.24 27.65 27.01
N PRO A 443 5.43 26.94 28.12
CA PRO A 443 6.51 25.97 28.28
C PRO A 443 6.22 24.74 27.41
N LEU A 444 7.24 24.27 26.71
CA LEU A 444 7.16 23.08 25.85
C LEU A 444 7.90 21.92 26.51
N LEU A 445 7.36 20.70 26.35
CA LEU A 445 8.11 19.51 26.64
C LEU A 445 9.42 19.54 25.83
N THR A 446 10.56 19.55 26.54
CA THR A 446 11.86 19.72 25.93
C THR A 446 12.67 18.43 26.01
N VAL A 447 13.20 17.99 24.88
CA VAL A 447 14.13 16.87 24.79
C VAL A 447 15.47 17.39 24.31
N ASP A 448 16.51 17.17 25.12
CA ASP A 448 17.88 17.44 24.69
C ASP A 448 18.40 16.25 23.87
N LEU A 449 18.60 16.46 22.56
CA LEU A 449 19.07 15.43 21.66
C LEU A 449 20.48 14.94 22.05
N ARG A 450 21.31 15.79 22.65
CA ARG A 450 22.61 15.42 23.17
C ARG A 450 22.51 14.36 24.28
N THR A 451 21.64 14.60 25.22
CA THR A 451 21.39 13.69 26.35
C THR A 451 20.79 12.36 25.84
N LEU A 452 19.83 12.43 24.91
CA LEU A 452 19.21 11.26 24.31
C LEU A 452 20.22 10.35 23.60
N LEU A 453 21.20 10.96 22.92
CA LEU A 453 22.24 10.27 22.17
C LEU A 453 23.45 9.85 23.02
N GLY A 454 23.44 10.17 24.31
CA GLY A 454 24.57 9.88 25.20
C GLY A 454 25.86 10.62 24.83
N ALA A 455 25.75 11.77 24.14
CA ALA A 455 26.92 12.55 23.73
C ALA A 455 27.58 13.25 24.92
N ALA A 456 28.87 13.06 25.08
CA ALA A 456 29.64 13.65 26.18
C ALA A 456 29.72 15.20 26.09
N GLY A 457 29.72 15.86 27.23
CA GLY A 457 29.96 17.30 27.40
C GLY A 457 28.69 18.07 27.81
N ASP A 458 28.89 19.05 28.68
CA ASP A 458 27.84 19.96 29.12
C ASP A 458 27.50 20.98 28.04
N ALA A 459 26.23 21.06 27.74
CA ALA A 459 25.71 22.12 26.87
C ALA A 459 25.67 23.43 27.64
N ARG A 460 26.52 24.41 27.28
CA ARG A 460 26.55 25.75 27.90
C ARG A 460 26.10 26.80 26.88
N GLY A 461 25.33 27.78 27.36
CA GLY A 461 24.94 28.95 26.56
C GLY A 461 23.66 28.78 25.76
N ARG A 462 23.52 29.61 24.71
CA ARG A 462 22.35 29.62 23.82
C ARG A 462 22.49 28.55 22.75
N ARG A 463 21.46 27.72 22.60
CA ARG A 463 21.39 26.62 21.62
C ARG A 463 20.14 26.75 20.77
N PRO A 464 20.16 26.27 19.51
CA PRO A 464 18.96 26.16 18.72
C PRO A 464 18.01 25.11 19.32
N ALA A 465 16.71 25.39 19.27
CA ALA A 465 15.65 24.46 19.57
C ALA A 465 14.73 24.35 18.36
N VAL A 466 14.42 23.13 17.96
CA VAL A 466 13.50 22.80 16.88
C VAL A 466 12.19 22.40 17.49
N VAL A 467 11.14 23.16 17.25
CA VAL A 467 9.79 22.83 17.73
C VAL A 467 9.11 21.93 16.71
N LEU A 468 8.73 20.76 17.16
CA LEU A 468 8.07 19.73 16.36
C LEU A 468 6.58 19.67 16.73
N ASP A 469 5.73 19.48 15.73
CA ASP A 469 4.30 19.18 15.91
C ASP A 469 4.06 17.71 15.59
N ILE A 470 3.73 16.93 16.62
CA ILE A 470 3.51 15.49 16.52
C ILE A 470 2.06 15.21 16.93
N GLY A 471 1.16 15.14 15.95
CA GLY A 471 -0.25 14.87 16.20
C GLY A 471 -0.97 15.93 17.03
N GLY A 472 -0.60 17.22 16.84
CA GLY A 472 -1.15 18.35 17.58
C GLY A 472 -0.46 18.63 18.91
N ARG A 473 0.55 17.83 19.28
CA ARG A 473 1.38 18.06 20.47
C ARG A 473 2.71 18.68 20.06
N ARG A 474 2.97 19.88 20.58
CA ARG A 474 4.23 20.58 20.34
C ARG A 474 5.29 20.15 21.34
N THR A 475 6.48 19.83 20.82
CA THR A 475 7.62 19.43 21.62
C THR A 475 8.87 20.11 21.08
N ALA A 476 9.75 20.54 21.95
CA ALA A 476 11.01 21.17 21.59
C ALA A 476 12.15 20.15 21.64
N LEU A 477 12.96 20.13 20.58
CA LEU A 477 14.17 19.32 20.48
C LEU A 477 15.37 20.27 20.46
N THR A 478 16.22 20.25 21.50
CA THR A 478 17.42 21.08 21.50
C THR A 478 18.60 20.41 20.82
N VAL A 479 19.30 21.16 19.97
CA VAL A 479 20.42 20.71 19.14
C VAL A 479 21.61 21.66 19.29
N ASP A 480 22.78 21.25 18.80
CA ASP A 480 23.97 22.13 18.91
C ASP A 480 24.02 23.15 17.77
N ALA A 481 23.56 22.77 16.55
CA ALA A 481 23.57 23.65 15.40
C ALA A 481 22.44 23.32 14.43
N LEU A 482 21.93 24.32 13.71
CA LEU A 482 21.12 24.16 12.52
C LEU A 482 22.02 24.29 11.29
N LEU A 483 22.10 23.23 10.49
CA LEU A 483 23.04 23.18 9.35
C LEU A 483 22.35 23.53 8.02
N GLY A 484 21.00 23.65 8.02
CA GLY A 484 20.23 24.08 6.86
C GLY A 484 19.21 23.05 6.40
N GLN A 485 18.40 23.45 5.41
CA GLN A 485 17.40 22.59 4.79
C GLN A 485 17.99 21.90 3.57
N GLN A 486 17.74 20.61 3.43
CA GLN A 486 18.22 19.80 2.31
C GLN A 486 17.18 18.76 1.92
N ASP A 487 17.14 18.45 0.62
CA ASP A 487 16.44 17.28 0.13
C ASP A 487 17.36 16.07 0.34
N VAL A 488 16.91 15.09 1.12
CA VAL A 488 17.66 13.89 1.48
C VAL A 488 16.99 12.65 0.96
N VAL A 489 17.77 11.72 0.42
CA VAL A 489 17.28 10.40 0.01
C VAL A 489 17.20 9.53 1.26
N VAL A 490 16.02 8.99 1.55
CA VAL A 490 15.81 8.11 2.70
C VAL A 490 16.19 6.69 2.34
N GLU A 491 17.21 6.15 2.97
CA GLU A 491 17.55 4.73 2.95
C GLU A 491 17.03 4.07 4.22
N CYS A 492 16.13 3.10 4.07
CA CYS A 492 15.64 2.31 5.19
C CYS A 492 16.60 1.16 5.48
N PHE A 493 16.91 0.94 6.75
CA PHE A 493 17.72 -0.22 7.14
C PHE A 493 16.91 -1.51 6.93
N ALA A 494 17.51 -2.50 6.25
CA ALA A 494 16.96 -3.85 6.22
C ALA A 494 17.04 -4.46 7.63
N ALA A 495 15.91 -4.94 8.18
CA ALA A 495 15.93 -5.66 9.45
C ALA A 495 16.96 -6.81 9.42
N PRO A 496 17.73 -7.05 10.51
CA PRO A 496 17.28 -7.13 11.90
C PRO A 496 18.14 -6.33 12.90
N ILE A 497 18.49 -5.13 12.62
CA ILE A 497 19.21 -4.30 13.58
C ILE A 497 18.15 -3.69 14.50
N GLY A 498 18.25 -3.93 15.81
CA GLY A 498 17.40 -3.30 16.82
C GLY A 498 17.67 -1.80 16.87
N LEU A 499 17.12 -1.06 15.92
CA LEU A 499 17.25 0.40 15.86
C LEU A 499 16.40 1.02 16.98
N PRO A 500 16.91 2.09 17.60
CA PRO A 500 16.12 2.88 18.53
C PRO A 500 14.82 3.38 17.84
N PRO A 501 13.70 3.49 18.56
CA PRO A 501 12.40 3.89 17.99
C PRO A 501 12.42 5.27 17.29
N TRP A 502 13.38 6.12 17.67
CA TRP A 502 13.54 7.46 17.11
C TRP A 502 14.37 7.51 15.81
N VAL A 503 14.85 6.37 15.28
CA VAL A 503 15.56 6.30 14.00
C VAL A 503 14.59 5.89 12.91
N GLY A 504 14.31 6.80 11.98
CA GLY A 504 13.44 6.59 10.82
C GLY A 504 14.17 6.08 9.56
N GLY A 505 15.52 6.17 9.54
CA GLY A 505 16.34 5.77 8.39
C GLY A 505 17.72 6.40 8.43
N ALA A 506 18.44 6.31 7.30
CA ALA A 506 19.71 6.99 7.09
C ALA A 506 19.71 7.73 5.75
N THR A 507 20.67 8.63 5.60
CA THR A 507 20.95 9.34 4.34
C THR A 507 22.43 9.67 4.24
N ILE A 508 22.87 9.95 3.02
CA ILE A 508 24.18 10.55 2.77
C ILE A 508 23.97 12.02 2.40
N LEU A 509 24.59 12.91 3.17
CA LEU A 509 24.51 14.35 2.92
C LEU A 509 25.38 14.75 1.71
N PRO A 510 25.19 15.95 1.11
CA PRO A 510 25.93 16.39 -0.08
C PRO A 510 27.45 16.42 0.08
N ASP A 511 27.94 16.56 1.30
CA ASP A 511 29.38 16.52 1.61
C ASP A 511 29.94 15.11 1.80
N GLY A 512 29.10 14.08 1.60
CA GLY A 512 29.45 12.67 1.74
C GLY A 512 29.34 12.15 3.19
N ALA A 513 28.94 12.97 4.15
CA ALA A 513 28.76 12.53 5.53
C ALA A 513 27.45 11.73 5.69
N PRO A 514 27.47 10.60 6.40
CA PRO A 514 26.24 9.90 6.75
C PRO A 514 25.46 10.69 7.81
N ALA A 515 24.14 10.66 7.72
CA ALA A 515 23.25 11.23 8.73
C ALA A 515 22.07 10.27 9.00
N LEU A 516 21.68 10.15 10.27
CA LEU A 516 20.47 9.43 10.65
C LEU A 516 19.25 10.35 10.50
N ILE A 517 18.19 9.79 9.97
CA ILE A 517 16.90 10.47 9.87
C ILE A 517 16.13 10.19 11.16
N LEU A 518 15.73 11.27 11.84
CA LEU A 518 14.99 11.14 13.09
C LEU A 518 13.50 10.87 12.82
N ASP A 519 12.95 9.89 13.54
CA ASP A 519 11.50 9.71 13.71
C ASP A 519 11.09 10.33 15.06
N PRO A 520 10.60 11.58 15.07
CA PRO A 520 10.24 12.23 16.33
C PRO A 520 9.11 11.56 17.09
N ALA A 521 8.27 10.75 16.43
CA ALA A 521 7.22 9.99 17.10
C ALA A 521 7.79 8.89 18.02
N GLY A 522 9.02 8.45 17.76
CA GLY A 522 9.73 7.49 18.60
C GLY A 522 10.55 8.11 19.75
N LEU A 523 10.58 9.45 19.82
CA LEU A 523 11.29 10.17 20.89
C LEU A 523 10.48 10.29 22.19
N PHE A 524 9.15 10.07 22.15
CA PHE A 524 8.21 10.32 23.24
C PHE A 524 7.34 9.13 23.59
#